data_8efee63a20471fc1240a9e7782b3ec83
#
_entry.id   8efee63a20471fc1240a9e7782b3ec83
#
_cell.length_a   1.000
_cell.length_b   1.000
_cell.length_c   1.000
_cell.angle_alpha   90.00
_cell.angle_beta   90.00
_cell.angle_gamma   90.00
#
_symmetry.space_group_name_H-M   'P 1'
#
loop_
_entity.id
_entity.type
_entity.pdbx_description
1 polymer ?
#
loop_
_entity_poly.entity_id
_entity_poly.type
_entity_poly.pdbx_seq_one_letter_code
_entity_poly.pdbx_strand_id
1 'polypeptide(L)' 'MERYVVVMLNKAFEQVEVAIVSGFDDAFKYGQFMMNAKEDEYRDFFLKALN' A
#
# COMPACT_ATOMS: atom_id res chain seq x y z
N MET A 1 0.36 18.76 3.71
CA MET A 1 -0.08 17.73 2.77
C MET A 1 -0.24 16.41 3.52
N GLU A 2 -1.34 15.75 3.28
CA GLU A 2 -1.62 14.50 3.97
C GLU A 2 -0.69 13.38 3.53
N ARG A 3 -0.33 12.55 4.47
CA ARG A 3 0.50 11.39 4.20
C ARG A 3 -0.29 10.12 4.50
N TYR A 4 0.04 9.08 3.76
CA TYR A 4 -0.65 7.79 3.90
C TYR A 4 0.37 6.69 4.04
N VAL A 5 0.04 5.72 4.90
CA VAL A 5 0.80 4.48 4.96
C VAL A 5 0.18 3.54 3.93
N VAL A 6 1.01 3.00 3.06
CA VAL A 6 0.56 1.98 2.13
C VAL A 6 0.73 0.63 2.82
N VAL A 7 -0.39 -0.05 3.05
CA VAL A 7 -0.40 -1.33 3.74
C VAL A 7 -0.78 -2.40 2.74
N MET A 8 0.11 -3.37 2.58
CA MET A 8 -0.14 -4.49 1.69
C MET A 8 -0.67 -5.67 2.49
N LEU A 9 -1.60 -6.41 1.90
CA LEU A 9 -2.11 -7.65 2.49
C LEU A 9 -1.49 -8.80 1.71
N ASN A 10 -0.74 -9.65 2.37
CA ASN A 10 -0.08 -10.75 1.69
C ASN A 10 -1.02 -11.97 1.56
N LYS A 11 -0.52 -13.04 0.95
CA LYS A 11 -1.33 -14.23 0.71
C LYS A 11 -1.70 -14.96 2.00
N ALA A 12 -0.95 -14.72 3.07
CA ALA A 12 -1.23 -15.29 4.39
C ALA A 12 -2.17 -14.41 5.22
N PHE A 13 -2.75 -13.35 4.61
CA PHE A 13 -3.63 -12.38 5.26
C PHE A 13 -2.93 -11.56 6.32
N GLU A 14 -1.63 -11.39 6.21
CA GLU A 14 -0.88 -10.53 7.10
C GLU A 14 -0.75 -9.14 6.49
N GLN A 15 -0.82 -8.11 7.34
CA GLN A 15 -0.68 -6.73 6.93
C GLN A 15 0.77 -6.30 7.03
N VAL A 16 1.29 -5.70 5.96
CA VAL A 16 2.68 -5.26 5.90
C VAL A 16 2.70 -3.79 5.47
N GLU A 17 3.23 -2.93 6.33
CA GLU A 17 3.39 -1.52 5.97
C GLU A 17 4.65 -1.38 5.13
N VAL A 18 4.49 -0.94 3.88
CA VAL A 18 5.60 -0.93 2.92
C VAL A 18 6.16 0.46 2.65
N ALA A 19 5.35 1.50 2.82
CA ALA A 19 5.81 2.86 2.51
C ALA A 19 4.91 3.91 3.14
N ILE A 20 5.46 5.11 3.29
CA ILE A 20 4.68 6.30 3.65
C ILE A 20 4.81 7.25 2.47
N VAL A 21 3.67 7.65 1.90
CA VAL A 21 3.65 8.45 0.69
C VAL A 21 2.78 9.69 0.91
N SER A 22 3.26 10.84 0.48
CA SER A 22 2.49 12.07 0.55
C SER A 22 1.50 12.15 -0.60
N GLY A 23 0.25 12.44 -0.28
CA GLY A 23 -0.80 12.58 -1.27
C GLY A 23 -1.52 11.28 -1.57
N PHE A 24 -2.85 11.36 -1.63
CA PHE A 24 -3.68 10.16 -1.83
C PHE A 24 -3.42 9.49 -3.17
N ASP A 25 -3.36 10.30 -4.24
CA ASP A 25 -3.19 9.74 -5.59
C ASP A 25 -1.86 9.00 -5.73
N ASP A 26 -0.80 9.60 -5.19
CA ASP A 26 0.52 8.98 -5.27
C ASP A 26 0.59 7.72 -4.42
N ALA A 27 -0.04 7.76 -3.25
CA ALA A 27 -0.08 6.59 -2.37
C ALA A 27 -0.85 5.44 -3.04
N PHE A 28 -1.97 5.76 -3.69
CA PHE A 28 -2.77 4.76 -4.38
C PHE A 28 -2.00 4.14 -5.54
N LYS A 29 -1.30 4.98 -6.31
CA LYS A 29 -0.48 4.48 -7.41
C LYS A 29 0.65 3.58 -6.91
N TYR A 30 1.22 3.92 -5.77
CA TYR A 30 2.26 3.10 -5.17
C TYR A 30 1.72 1.72 -4.82
N GLY A 31 0.54 1.68 -4.20
CA GLY A 31 -0.08 0.42 -3.85
C GLY A 31 -0.36 -0.44 -5.08
N GLN A 32 -0.88 0.18 -6.13
CA GLN A 32 -1.13 -0.53 -7.39
C GLN A 32 0.16 -1.03 -8.01
N PHE A 33 1.21 -0.23 -7.96
CA PHE A 33 2.52 -0.64 -8.47
C PHE A 33 3.02 -1.89 -7.73
N MET A 34 2.90 -1.90 -6.42
CA MET A 34 3.33 -3.05 -5.63
C MET A 34 2.50 -4.29 -5.92
N MET A 35 1.18 -4.12 -6.12
CA MET A 35 0.32 -5.23 -6.49
C MET A 35 0.74 -5.87 -7.80
N ASN A 36 1.07 -5.03 -8.78
CA ASN A 36 1.48 -5.53 -10.10
C ASN A 36 2.87 -6.14 -10.07
N ALA A 37 3.79 -5.52 -9.32
CA ALA A 37 5.18 -5.98 -9.28
C ALA A 37 5.34 -7.27 -8.48
N LYS A 38 4.47 -7.50 -7.50
CA LYS A 38 4.58 -8.63 -6.59
C LYS A 38 3.24 -9.36 -6.44
N GLU A 39 2.61 -9.63 -7.55
CA GLU A 39 1.29 -10.26 -7.54
C GLU A 39 1.31 -11.66 -6.93
N ASP A 40 2.47 -12.31 -6.92
CA ASP A 40 2.63 -13.61 -6.27
C ASP A 40 2.65 -13.52 -4.76
N GLU A 41 2.95 -12.34 -4.25
CA GLU A 41 3.15 -12.13 -2.81
C GLU A 41 1.95 -11.47 -2.15
N TYR A 42 1.36 -10.47 -2.82
CA TYR A 42 0.30 -9.66 -2.24
C TYR A 42 -1.03 -9.92 -2.91
N ARG A 43 -2.09 -9.91 -2.10
CA ARG A 43 -3.44 -10.12 -2.61
C ARG A 43 -4.26 -8.84 -2.66
N ASP A 44 -3.89 -7.82 -1.87
CA ASP A 44 -4.64 -6.58 -1.80
C ASP A 44 -3.80 -5.50 -1.12
N PHE A 45 -4.31 -4.27 -1.11
CA PHE A 45 -3.68 -3.21 -0.35
C PHE A 45 -4.73 -2.20 0.10
N PHE A 46 -4.38 -1.40 1.10
CA PHE A 46 -5.21 -0.27 1.49
C PHE A 46 -4.31 0.85 2.01
N LEU A 47 -4.91 2.03 2.11
CA LEU A 47 -4.20 3.23 2.57
C LEU A 47 -4.72 3.62 3.94
N LYS A 48 -3.80 4.00 4.81
CA LYS A 48 -4.12 4.41 6.16
C LYS A 48 -3.63 5.83 6.35
N ALA A 49 -4.52 6.76 6.65
CA ALA A 49 -4.15 8.16 6.79
C ALA A 49 -3.24 8.36 8.00
N LEU A 50 -2.19 9.13 7.79
CA LEU A 50 -1.27 9.56 8.84
C LEU A 50 -1.54 11.02 9.13
N ASN A 51 -1.83 11.35 10.35
CA ASN A 51 -1.98 12.76 10.73
C ASN A 51 -1.13 13.08 11.92
#